data_1eacd887ca07c811d4e089f4de09aff9
#
_entry.id   1eacd887ca07c811d4e089f4de09aff9
#
_cell.length_a   1.000
_cell.length_b   1.000
_cell.length_c   1.000
_cell.angle_alpha   90.00
_cell.angle_beta   90.00
_cell.angle_gamma   90.00
#
_symmetry.space_group_name_H-M   'P 1'
#
loop_
_entity.id
_entity.type
_entity.pdbx_description
1 polymer ?
#
loop_
_entity_poly.entity_id
_entity_poly.type
_entity_poly.pdbx_seq_one_letter_code
_entity_poly.pdbx_strand_id
1 'polypeptide(L)'
;QMCIRDRGTLLIDRVSDTIMVGLITLMIFIFNISFFTSFFAKNPALLEGFQSMFNSIWIYVAVIIFVAVIWFVFTYMSNFTLVQKAKGMLKNVWTGMKSIWYMEHKMRFVIETLLIWGGYFCYFYITFYAFDFTKDLGIVVGLITFTMSSIGVAVPVQGGIGPWHFMVIATLVCFGVNENDAAAFALVVHTVQTVWTGLCGLFGVVALPLTNRENKEAPVAVS
;
A
#
# COMPACT_ATOMS: atom_id res chain seq x y z
N GLN A 1 14.68 -4.52 -24.11
CA GLN A 1 13.64 -3.46 -24.03
C GLN A 1 12.39 -3.88 -23.26
N MET A 2 12.04 -5.18 -23.23
CA MET A 2 10.87 -5.71 -22.48
C MET A 2 10.98 -5.49 -20.97
N CYS A 3 12.11 -5.83 -20.34
CA CYS A 3 12.29 -5.67 -18.87
C CYS A 3 12.24 -4.23 -18.33
N ILE A 4 12.49 -3.21 -19.16
CA ILE A 4 12.46 -1.81 -18.71
C ILE A 4 11.01 -1.29 -18.70
N ARG A 5 10.18 -1.77 -19.61
CA ARG A 5 8.76 -1.43 -19.70
C ARG A 5 7.95 -2.03 -18.55
N ASP A 6 8.29 -3.27 -18.13
CA ASP A 6 7.64 -3.95 -17.01
C ASP A 6 7.94 -3.29 -15.65
N ARG A 7 9.16 -2.77 -15.46
CA ARG A 7 9.51 -2.04 -14.22
C ARG A 7 8.79 -0.69 -14.10
N GLY A 8 8.49 -0.05 -15.22
CA GLY A 8 7.72 1.20 -15.24
C GLY A 8 6.26 0.99 -14.82
N THR A 9 5.62 -0.08 -15.26
CA THR A 9 4.23 -0.40 -14.89
C THR A 9 4.09 -0.73 -13.41
N LEU A 10 5.01 -1.53 -12.84
CA LEU A 10 5.02 -1.84 -11.41
C LEU A 10 5.15 -0.60 -10.52
N LEU A 11 5.92 0.41 -10.96
CA LEU A 11 6.05 1.68 -10.22
C LEU A 11 4.76 2.50 -10.29
N ILE A 12 4.11 2.53 -11.44
CA ILE A 12 2.82 3.22 -11.61
C ILE A 12 1.76 2.61 -10.70
N ASP A 13 1.69 1.28 -10.63
CA ASP A 13 0.77 0.57 -9.74
C ASP A 13 1.01 0.95 -8.28
N ARG A 14 2.27 0.94 -7.80
CA ARG A 14 2.60 1.33 -6.43
C ARG A 14 2.28 2.79 -6.11
N VAL A 15 2.50 3.69 -7.05
CA VAL A 15 2.11 5.10 -6.90
C VAL A 15 0.60 5.23 -6.82
N SER A 16 -0.14 4.52 -7.68
CA SER A 16 -1.62 4.52 -7.66
C SER A 16 -2.15 3.97 -6.34
N ASP A 17 -1.59 2.87 -5.83
CA ASP A 17 -1.95 2.29 -4.53
C ASP A 17 -1.72 3.30 -3.39
N THR A 18 -0.56 3.96 -3.39
CA THR A 18 -0.23 4.98 -2.36
C THR A 18 -1.21 6.15 -2.41
N ILE A 19 -1.57 6.61 -3.59
CA ILE A 19 -2.57 7.69 -3.77
C ILE A 19 -3.93 7.23 -3.25
N MET A 20 -4.35 5.99 -3.55
CA MET A 20 -5.64 5.45 -3.08
C MET A 20 -5.68 5.34 -1.56
N VAL A 21 -4.63 4.78 -0.91
CA VAL A 21 -4.53 4.75 0.55
C VAL A 21 -4.62 6.16 1.12
N GLY A 22 -3.89 7.12 0.54
CA GLY A 22 -3.92 8.52 0.98
C GLY A 22 -5.32 9.15 0.86
N LEU A 23 -6.01 8.92 -0.26
CA LEU A 23 -7.37 9.44 -0.48
C LEU A 23 -8.39 8.83 0.49
N ILE A 24 -8.36 7.50 0.68
CA ILE A 24 -9.27 6.82 1.62
C ILE A 24 -8.98 7.27 3.05
N THR A 25 -7.71 7.39 3.43
CA THR A 25 -7.29 7.90 4.75
C THR A 25 -7.79 9.32 4.97
N LEU A 26 -7.63 10.21 3.98
CA LEU A 26 -8.09 11.60 4.06
C LEU A 26 -9.61 11.65 4.18
N MET A 27 -10.34 10.85 3.41
CA MET A 27 -11.79 10.75 3.48
C MET A 27 -12.24 10.33 4.89
N ILE A 28 -11.65 9.27 5.44
CA ILE A 28 -11.99 8.80 6.79
C ILE A 28 -11.61 9.86 7.83
N PHE A 29 -10.47 10.52 7.69
CA PHE A 29 -10.04 11.57 8.60
C PHE A 29 -11.06 12.72 8.66
N ILE A 30 -11.57 13.16 7.50
CA ILE A 30 -12.55 14.24 7.43
C ILE A 30 -13.88 13.83 8.06
N PHE A 31 -14.37 12.62 7.76
CA PHE A 31 -15.70 12.16 8.21
C PHE A 31 -15.70 11.52 9.60
N ASN A 32 -14.54 11.09 10.11
CA ASN A 32 -14.43 10.36 11.38
C ASN A 32 -13.30 10.90 12.27
N ILE A 33 -13.20 12.22 12.41
CA ILE A 33 -12.15 12.86 13.21
C ILE A 33 -12.17 12.41 14.68
N SER A 34 -13.36 12.10 15.21
CA SER A 34 -13.53 11.59 16.57
C SER A 34 -12.86 10.23 16.78
N PHE A 35 -12.80 9.39 15.75
CA PHE A 35 -12.02 8.15 15.79
C PHE A 35 -10.54 8.44 15.99
N PHE A 36 -9.96 9.34 15.20
CA PHE A 36 -8.53 9.65 15.29
C PHE A 36 -8.15 10.25 16.64
N THR A 37 -8.97 11.15 17.19
CA THR A 37 -8.73 11.68 18.54
C THR A 37 -8.75 10.58 19.59
N SER A 38 -9.70 9.66 19.53
CA SER A 38 -9.79 8.50 20.43
C SER A 38 -8.65 7.51 20.24
N PHE A 39 -8.24 7.27 18.98
CA PHE A 39 -7.13 6.39 18.63
C PHE A 39 -5.81 6.90 19.23
N PHE A 40 -5.48 8.17 19.04
CA PHE A 40 -4.27 8.76 19.61
C PHE A 40 -4.33 8.88 21.12
N ALA A 41 -5.51 9.15 21.70
CA ALA A 41 -5.68 9.18 23.16
C ALA A 41 -5.43 7.81 23.80
N LYS A 42 -5.82 6.72 23.13
CA LYS A 42 -5.58 5.35 23.61
C LYS A 42 -4.16 4.84 23.29
N ASN A 43 -3.46 5.49 22.38
CA ASN A 43 -2.11 5.11 21.95
C ASN A 43 -1.13 6.28 22.11
N PRO A 44 -0.89 6.78 23.35
CA PRO A 44 -0.08 7.98 23.60
C PRO A 44 1.36 7.83 23.10
N ALA A 45 1.92 6.62 23.12
CA ALA A 45 3.26 6.37 22.63
C ALA A 45 3.44 6.71 21.14
N LEU A 46 2.39 6.54 20.31
CA LEU A 46 2.43 6.98 18.92
C LEU A 46 2.45 8.51 18.83
N LEU A 47 1.60 9.18 19.59
CA LEU A 47 1.54 10.64 19.59
C LEU A 47 2.86 11.25 20.09
N GLU A 48 3.41 10.73 21.18
CA GLU A 48 4.71 11.13 21.70
C GLU A 48 5.83 10.84 20.69
N GLY A 49 5.79 9.70 20.02
CA GLY A 49 6.72 9.36 18.95
C GLY A 49 6.68 10.39 17.81
N PHE A 50 5.49 10.74 17.32
CA PHE A 50 5.33 11.79 16.30
C PHE A 50 5.80 13.16 16.81
N GLN A 51 5.37 13.56 17.99
CA GLN A 51 5.78 14.85 18.58
C GLN A 51 7.30 14.93 18.81
N SER A 52 7.93 13.86 19.28
CA SER A 52 9.38 13.82 19.47
C SER A 52 10.13 13.91 18.14
N MET A 53 9.60 13.28 17.09
CA MET A 53 10.14 13.44 15.73
C MET A 53 10.09 14.89 15.26
N PHE A 54 8.94 15.56 15.38
CA PHE A 54 8.80 16.95 14.93
C PHE A 54 9.49 17.96 15.84
N ASN A 55 9.68 17.66 17.13
CA ASN A 55 10.37 18.54 18.06
C ASN A 55 11.90 18.35 18.05
N SER A 56 12.41 17.27 17.44
CA SER A 56 13.84 16.99 17.39
C SER A 56 14.53 17.78 16.29
N ILE A 57 15.38 18.74 16.67
CA ILE A 57 16.24 19.50 15.73
C ILE A 57 17.10 18.57 14.87
N TRP A 58 17.50 17.41 15.41
CA TRP A 58 18.35 16.44 14.72
C TRP A 58 17.67 15.82 13.50
N ILE A 59 16.35 15.69 13.51
CA ILE A 59 15.60 15.20 12.34
C ILE A 59 15.64 16.21 11.22
N TYR A 60 15.46 17.50 11.52
CA TYR A 60 15.58 18.55 10.50
C TYR A 60 16.99 18.62 9.94
N VAL A 61 18.01 18.52 10.79
CA VAL A 61 19.41 18.45 10.37
C VAL A 61 19.66 17.22 9.51
N ALA A 62 19.18 16.05 9.90
CA ALA A 62 19.32 14.82 9.11
C ALA A 62 18.64 14.92 7.74
N VAL A 63 17.43 15.49 7.68
CA VAL A 63 16.71 15.72 6.42
C VAL A 63 17.46 16.70 5.53
N ILE A 64 17.97 17.79 6.08
CA ILE A 64 18.78 18.78 5.32
C ILE A 64 20.05 18.14 4.77
N ILE A 65 20.77 17.38 5.60
CA ILE A 65 21.97 16.64 5.15
C ILE A 65 21.61 15.63 4.07
N PHE A 66 20.53 14.87 4.24
CA PHE A 66 20.05 13.88 3.27
C PHE A 66 19.71 14.52 1.92
N VAL A 67 18.97 15.63 1.94
CA VAL A 67 18.63 16.39 0.73
C VAL A 67 19.90 16.99 0.09
N ALA A 68 20.81 17.53 0.90
CA ALA A 68 22.07 18.07 0.39
C ALA A 68 22.97 16.99 -0.25
N VAL A 69 23.05 15.81 0.36
CA VAL A 69 23.78 14.66 -0.19
C VAL A 69 23.14 14.19 -1.50
N ILE A 70 21.82 14.06 -1.55
CA ILE A 70 21.11 13.72 -2.80
C ILE A 70 21.41 14.77 -3.86
N TRP A 71 21.24 16.05 -3.55
CA TRP A 71 21.51 17.14 -4.47
C TRP A 71 22.97 17.13 -4.97
N PHE A 72 23.93 16.93 -4.08
CA PHE A 72 25.36 16.81 -4.39
C PHE A 72 25.61 15.63 -5.34
N VAL A 73 25.11 14.43 -5.00
CA VAL A 73 25.26 13.22 -5.81
C VAL A 73 24.65 13.42 -7.22
N PHE A 74 23.47 13.98 -7.30
CA PHE A 74 22.77 14.19 -8.57
C PHE A 74 23.42 15.28 -9.44
N THR A 75 24.12 16.23 -8.82
CA THR A 75 24.77 17.34 -9.52
C THR A 75 26.21 16.99 -9.91
N TYR A 76 27.01 16.55 -8.95
CA TYR A 76 28.44 16.33 -9.15
C TYR A 76 28.82 14.92 -9.62
N MET A 77 28.01 13.93 -9.26
CA MET A 77 28.24 12.53 -9.68
C MET A 77 27.35 12.11 -10.86
N SER A 78 26.89 13.05 -11.67
CA SER A 78 25.97 12.80 -12.79
C SER A 78 26.52 11.83 -13.84
N ASN A 79 27.85 11.67 -13.93
CA ASN A 79 28.53 10.76 -14.86
C ASN A 79 28.61 9.31 -14.35
N PHE A 80 28.27 9.07 -13.10
CA PHE A 80 28.30 7.72 -12.55
C PHE A 80 27.11 6.91 -13.07
N THR A 81 27.37 5.67 -13.50
CA THR A 81 26.36 4.76 -14.08
C THR A 81 25.15 4.55 -13.15
N LEU A 82 25.38 4.49 -11.82
CA LEU A 82 24.31 4.36 -10.82
C LEU A 82 23.41 5.60 -10.77
N VAL A 83 24.00 6.79 -10.82
CA VAL A 83 23.26 8.06 -10.81
C VAL A 83 22.46 8.24 -12.10
N GLN A 84 23.04 7.87 -13.24
CA GLN A 84 22.33 7.88 -14.53
C GLN A 84 21.15 6.91 -14.53
N LYS A 85 21.32 5.70 -13.96
CA LYS A 85 20.21 4.74 -13.79
C LYS A 85 19.12 5.32 -12.87
N ALA A 86 19.49 5.93 -11.74
CA ALA A 86 18.53 6.56 -10.82
C ALA A 86 17.78 7.73 -11.48
N LYS A 87 18.48 8.60 -12.21
CA LYS A 87 17.85 9.68 -13.01
C LYS A 87 16.90 9.11 -14.06
N GLY A 88 17.31 8.06 -14.75
CA GLY A 88 16.47 7.35 -15.74
C GLY A 88 15.21 6.77 -15.10
N MET A 89 15.34 6.14 -13.92
CA MET A 89 14.18 5.62 -13.17
C MET A 89 13.23 6.75 -12.76
N LEU A 90 13.72 7.84 -12.17
CA LEU A 90 12.91 9.00 -11.79
C LEU A 90 12.20 9.63 -13.00
N LYS A 91 12.91 9.78 -14.12
CA LYS A 91 12.32 10.27 -15.37
C LYS A 91 11.23 9.33 -15.88
N ASN A 92 11.44 8.01 -15.80
CA ASN A 92 10.44 7.03 -16.22
C ASN A 92 9.21 7.05 -15.31
N VAL A 93 9.39 7.19 -13.98
CA VAL A 93 8.27 7.39 -13.03
C VAL A 93 7.49 8.65 -13.35
N TRP A 94 8.19 9.77 -13.57
CA TRP A 94 7.54 11.04 -13.93
C TRP A 94 6.80 10.97 -15.27
N THR A 95 7.42 10.33 -16.26
CA THR A 95 6.80 10.09 -17.56
C THR A 95 5.59 9.16 -17.43
N GLY A 96 5.70 8.12 -16.59
CA GLY A 96 4.58 7.22 -16.28
C GLY A 96 3.41 7.95 -15.61
N MET A 97 3.66 8.79 -14.60
CA MET A 97 2.62 9.61 -13.98
C MET A 97 1.95 10.55 -14.98
N LYS A 98 2.75 11.19 -15.85
CA LYS A 98 2.19 12.00 -16.94
C LYS A 98 1.35 11.17 -17.92
N SER A 99 1.76 9.94 -18.22
CA SER A 99 1.04 9.10 -19.17
C SER A 99 -0.37 8.74 -18.67
N ILE A 100 -0.58 8.60 -17.35
CA ILE A 100 -1.91 8.39 -16.76
C ILE A 100 -2.83 9.57 -17.12
N TRP A 101 -2.30 10.80 -17.06
CA TRP A 101 -3.07 12.00 -17.39
C TRP A 101 -3.45 12.09 -18.86
N TYR A 102 -2.63 11.55 -19.74
CA TYR A 102 -2.82 11.57 -21.21
C TYR A 102 -3.37 10.25 -21.78
N MET A 103 -3.71 9.27 -20.92
CA MET A 103 -4.33 8.01 -21.38
C MET A 103 -5.68 8.27 -22.05
N GLU A 104 -5.91 7.61 -23.19
CA GLU A 104 -7.20 7.66 -23.91
C GLU A 104 -8.36 7.12 -23.05
N HIS A 105 -8.09 6.12 -22.19
CA HIS A 105 -9.10 5.42 -21.37
C HIS A 105 -8.90 5.66 -19.86
N LYS A 106 -8.61 6.88 -19.43
CA LYS A 106 -8.39 7.23 -18.01
C LYS A 106 -9.57 6.86 -17.10
N MET A 107 -10.81 7.00 -17.60
CA MET A 107 -12.00 6.60 -16.81
C MET A 107 -12.04 5.10 -16.55
N ARG A 108 -11.64 4.29 -17.51
CA ARG A 108 -11.52 2.84 -17.34
C ARG A 108 -10.48 2.50 -16.26
N PHE A 109 -9.32 3.13 -16.31
CA PHE A 109 -8.27 2.96 -15.30
C PHE A 109 -8.77 3.31 -13.88
N VAL A 110 -9.47 4.45 -13.72
CA VAL A 110 -10.04 4.86 -12.43
C VAL A 110 -11.07 3.85 -11.94
N ILE A 111 -11.97 3.41 -12.81
CA ILE A 111 -13.01 2.41 -12.46
C ILE A 111 -12.35 1.08 -12.05
N GLU A 112 -11.37 0.59 -12.81
CA GLU A 112 -10.65 -0.64 -12.49
C GLU A 112 -9.92 -0.52 -11.15
N THR A 113 -9.28 0.62 -10.86
CA THR A 113 -8.64 0.89 -9.57
C THR A 113 -9.66 0.89 -8.42
N LEU A 114 -10.80 1.54 -8.60
CA LEU A 114 -11.86 1.56 -7.58
C LEU A 114 -12.45 0.16 -7.35
N LEU A 115 -12.62 -0.63 -8.41
CA LEU A 115 -13.10 -2.01 -8.28
C LEU A 115 -12.10 -2.91 -7.54
N ILE A 116 -10.80 -2.75 -7.80
CA ILE A 116 -9.75 -3.48 -7.09
C ILE A 116 -9.77 -3.14 -5.59
N TRP A 117 -9.80 -1.85 -5.24
CA TRP A 117 -9.84 -1.41 -3.85
C TRP A 117 -11.15 -1.76 -3.15
N GLY A 118 -12.28 -1.68 -3.87
CA GLY A 118 -13.57 -2.17 -3.42
C GLY A 118 -13.55 -3.67 -3.16
N GLY A 119 -12.93 -4.44 -4.03
CA GLY A 119 -12.72 -5.88 -3.86
C GLY A 119 -11.86 -6.21 -2.63
N TYR A 120 -10.76 -5.48 -2.42
CA TYR A 120 -9.94 -5.63 -1.21
C TYR A 120 -10.72 -5.31 0.07
N PHE A 121 -11.50 -4.24 0.04
CA PHE A 121 -12.36 -3.89 1.17
C PHE A 121 -13.42 -4.97 1.43
N CYS A 122 -14.14 -5.42 0.42
CA CYS A 122 -15.14 -6.49 0.55
C CYS A 122 -14.53 -7.78 1.09
N TYR A 123 -13.36 -8.18 0.56
CA TYR A 123 -12.62 -9.34 1.04
C TYR A 123 -12.25 -9.21 2.53
N PHE A 124 -11.76 -8.04 2.94
CA PHE A 124 -11.45 -7.77 4.34
C PHE A 124 -12.72 -7.72 5.21
N TYR A 125 -13.77 -7.03 4.74
CA TYR A 125 -15.00 -6.84 5.52
C TYR A 125 -15.78 -8.14 5.76
N ILE A 126 -15.74 -9.08 4.82
CA ILE A 126 -16.36 -10.41 5.00
C ILE A 126 -15.78 -11.12 6.22
N THR A 127 -14.51 -10.90 6.57
CA THR A 127 -13.89 -11.51 7.75
C THR A 127 -14.52 -11.04 9.07
N PHE A 128 -15.18 -9.87 9.10
CA PHE A 128 -15.90 -9.39 10.28
C PHE A 128 -17.06 -10.30 10.67
N TYR A 129 -17.69 -10.97 9.70
CA TYR A 129 -18.78 -11.91 9.96
C TYR A 129 -18.31 -13.27 10.46
N ALA A 130 -17.00 -13.55 10.41
CA ALA A 130 -16.45 -14.79 10.91
C ALA A 130 -16.29 -14.83 12.45
N PHE A 131 -16.43 -13.67 13.11
CA PHE A 131 -16.24 -13.57 14.56
C PHE A 131 -17.42 -12.85 15.19
N ASP A 132 -17.96 -13.42 16.27
CA ASP A 132 -19.12 -12.87 16.97
C ASP A 132 -18.90 -11.46 17.52
N PHE A 133 -17.65 -11.14 17.91
CA PHE A 133 -17.29 -9.84 18.48
C PHE A 133 -17.08 -8.73 17.44
N THR A 134 -17.04 -9.04 16.13
CA THR A 134 -16.90 -8.03 15.07
C THR A 134 -18.11 -7.92 14.15
N LYS A 135 -18.98 -8.93 14.08
CA LYS A 135 -20.11 -8.99 13.13
C LYS A 135 -21.07 -7.79 13.21
N ASP A 136 -21.25 -7.23 14.42
CA ASP A 136 -22.19 -6.15 14.68
C ASP A 136 -21.55 -4.74 14.67
N LEU A 137 -20.25 -4.63 14.39
CA LEU A 137 -19.54 -3.34 14.38
C LEU A 137 -19.91 -2.43 13.20
N GLY A 138 -20.50 -2.99 12.16
CA GLY A 138 -20.96 -2.24 10.99
C GLY A 138 -19.86 -1.87 9.99
N ILE A 139 -20.30 -1.42 8.80
CA ILE A 139 -19.45 -1.19 7.64
C ILE A 139 -18.45 -0.04 7.84
N VAL A 140 -18.81 0.99 8.60
CA VAL A 140 -17.94 2.15 8.87
C VAL A 140 -16.71 1.72 9.67
N VAL A 141 -16.92 0.91 10.73
CA VAL A 141 -15.80 0.36 11.51
C VAL A 141 -14.94 -0.55 10.66
N GLY A 142 -15.55 -1.37 9.80
CA GLY A 142 -14.83 -2.19 8.83
C GLY A 142 -13.96 -1.36 7.90
N LEU A 143 -14.49 -0.25 7.37
CA LEU A 143 -13.75 0.65 6.47
C LEU A 143 -12.59 1.35 7.18
N ILE A 144 -12.82 1.81 8.42
CA ILE A 144 -11.76 2.43 9.24
C ILE A 144 -10.65 1.41 9.52
N THR A 145 -11.03 0.19 9.93
CA THR A 145 -10.05 -0.88 10.23
C THR A 145 -9.27 -1.29 8.98
N PHE A 146 -9.93 -1.40 7.84
CA PHE A 146 -9.28 -1.66 6.55
C PHE A 146 -8.27 -0.57 6.18
N THR A 147 -8.63 0.70 6.37
CA THR A 147 -7.73 1.82 6.07
C THR A 147 -6.53 1.85 7.00
N MET A 148 -6.74 1.65 8.30
CA MET A 148 -5.66 1.57 9.29
C MET A 148 -4.73 0.38 9.00
N SER A 149 -5.29 -0.77 8.61
CA SER A 149 -4.49 -1.92 8.16
C SER A 149 -3.64 -1.60 6.93
N SER A 150 -4.18 -0.86 5.97
CA SER A 150 -3.48 -0.44 4.75
C SER A 150 -2.33 0.52 5.06
N ILE A 151 -2.50 1.43 6.03
CA ILE A 151 -1.40 2.27 6.56
C ILE A 151 -0.32 1.40 7.20
N GLY A 152 -0.70 0.36 7.94
CA GLY A 152 0.24 -0.60 8.52
C GLY A 152 1.10 -1.32 7.48
N VAL A 153 0.52 -1.68 6.33
CA VAL A 153 1.26 -2.29 5.20
C VAL A 153 2.25 -1.31 4.55
N ALA A 154 1.99 0.00 4.61
CA ALA A 154 2.90 1.01 4.04
C ALA A 154 4.26 1.08 4.78
N VAL A 155 4.34 0.57 6.01
CA VAL A 155 5.62 0.43 6.72
C VAL A 155 6.48 -0.62 6.01
N PRO A 156 7.77 -0.34 5.70
CA PRO A 156 8.62 -1.20 4.89
C PRO A 156 9.10 -2.45 5.68
N VAL A 157 8.16 -3.29 6.09
CA VAL A 157 8.41 -4.61 6.68
C VAL A 157 7.80 -5.70 5.80
N GLN A 158 8.46 -6.84 5.74
CA GLN A 158 8.04 -7.92 4.87
C GLN A 158 6.64 -8.43 5.25
N GLY A 159 5.71 -8.39 4.31
CA GLY A 159 4.33 -8.85 4.54
C GLY A 159 3.50 -7.99 5.50
N GLY A 160 4.00 -6.81 5.93
CA GLY A 160 3.30 -5.97 6.91
C GLY A 160 3.26 -6.55 8.33
N ILE A 161 3.99 -7.66 8.59
CA ILE A 161 3.98 -8.36 9.89
C ILE A 161 4.40 -7.40 11.01
N GLY A 162 3.58 -7.28 12.02
CA GLY A 162 3.75 -6.35 13.14
C GLY A 162 2.93 -5.08 12.95
N PRO A 163 3.32 -4.13 12.10
CA PRO A 163 2.57 -2.88 11.92
C PRO A 163 1.11 -3.07 11.48
N TRP A 164 0.83 -4.01 10.57
CA TRP A 164 -0.53 -4.35 10.18
C TRP A 164 -1.34 -4.87 11.36
N HIS A 165 -0.78 -5.82 12.13
CA HIS A 165 -1.45 -6.38 13.32
C HIS A 165 -1.73 -5.28 14.35
N PHE A 166 -0.72 -4.45 14.65
CA PHE A 166 -0.86 -3.35 15.59
C PHE A 166 -1.99 -2.40 15.17
N MET A 167 -2.03 -1.98 13.91
CA MET A 167 -3.06 -1.06 13.42
C MET A 167 -4.47 -1.65 13.50
N VAL A 168 -4.63 -2.93 13.17
CA VAL A 168 -5.92 -3.63 13.27
C VAL A 168 -6.35 -3.77 14.73
N ILE A 169 -5.47 -4.25 15.61
CA ILE A 169 -5.75 -4.44 17.04
C ILE A 169 -6.12 -3.11 17.68
N ALA A 170 -5.27 -2.09 17.54
CA ALA A 170 -5.49 -0.78 18.14
C ALA A 170 -6.80 -0.14 17.65
N THR A 171 -7.16 -0.35 16.39
CA THR A 171 -8.42 0.15 15.83
C THR A 171 -9.63 -0.57 16.45
N LEU A 172 -9.64 -1.91 16.46
CA LEU A 172 -10.74 -2.69 17.02
C LEU A 172 -10.93 -2.40 18.52
N VAL A 173 -9.83 -2.25 19.28
CA VAL A 173 -9.87 -1.84 20.70
C VAL A 173 -10.47 -0.44 20.86
N CYS A 174 -10.25 0.49 19.94
CA CYS A 174 -10.92 1.80 19.97
C CYS A 174 -12.43 1.68 19.84
N PHE A 175 -12.92 0.69 19.12
CA PHE A 175 -14.35 0.40 18.97
C PHE A 175 -14.91 -0.55 20.03
N GLY A 176 -14.15 -0.84 21.09
CA GLY A 176 -14.61 -1.57 22.25
C GLY A 176 -14.44 -3.09 22.20
N VAL A 177 -13.74 -3.61 21.18
CA VAL A 177 -13.36 -5.03 21.13
C VAL A 177 -12.30 -5.30 22.19
N ASN A 178 -12.41 -6.45 22.89
CA ASN A 178 -11.38 -6.86 23.82
C ASN A 178 -10.03 -7.06 23.11
N GLU A 179 -8.92 -6.70 23.75
CA GLU A 179 -7.58 -6.76 23.15
C GLU A 179 -7.18 -8.18 22.70
N ASN A 180 -7.54 -9.21 23.49
CA ASN A 180 -7.25 -10.61 23.13
C ASN A 180 -8.05 -11.04 21.90
N ASP A 181 -9.31 -10.63 21.80
CA ASP A 181 -10.19 -10.93 20.66
C ASP A 181 -9.70 -10.17 19.39
N ALA A 182 -9.32 -8.91 19.55
CA ALA A 182 -8.74 -8.12 18.48
C ALA A 182 -7.41 -8.72 17.99
N ALA A 183 -6.58 -9.22 18.89
CA ALA A 183 -5.34 -9.91 18.55
C ALA A 183 -5.61 -11.24 17.82
N ALA A 184 -6.59 -12.02 18.29
CA ALA A 184 -7.00 -13.26 17.62
C ALA A 184 -7.52 -12.98 16.20
N PHE A 185 -8.38 -11.95 16.04
CA PHE A 185 -8.84 -11.49 14.72
C PHE A 185 -7.67 -11.15 13.81
N ALA A 186 -6.76 -10.29 14.27
CA ALA A 186 -5.62 -9.85 13.48
C ALA A 186 -4.74 -11.01 13.03
N LEU A 187 -4.41 -11.94 13.93
CA LEU A 187 -3.59 -13.12 13.62
C LEU A 187 -4.25 -14.04 12.59
N VAL A 188 -5.51 -14.39 12.82
CA VAL A 188 -6.24 -15.31 11.93
C VAL A 188 -6.44 -14.68 10.56
N VAL A 189 -6.93 -13.45 10.50
CA VAL A 189 -7.21 -12.77 9.23
C VAL A 189 -5.92 -12.58 8.41
N HIS A 190 -4.85 -12.09 9.02
CA HIS A 190 -3.58 -11.92 8.32
C HIS A 190 -2.99 -13.25 7.84
N THR A 191 -3.06 -14.29 8.64
CA THR A 191 -2.58 -15.63 8.26
C THR A 191 -3.37 -16.17 7.08
N VAL A 192 -4.70 -16.13 7.15
CA VAL A 192 -5.57 -16.60 6.06
C VAL A 192 -5.32 -15.80 4.77
N GLN A 193 -5.21 -14.47 4.87
CA GLN A 193 -4.90 -13.62 3.72
C GLN A 193 -3.55 -13.96 3.10
N THR A 194 -2.53 -14.16 3.92
CA THR A 194 -1.17 -14.49 3.45
C THR A 194 -1.14 -15.85 2.77
N VAL A 195 -1.75 -16.87 3.37
CA VAL A 195 -1.84 -18.22 2.79
C VAL A 195 -2.61 -18.18 1.47
N TRP A 196 -3.76 -17.50 1.43
CA TRP A 196 -4.58 -17.38 0.22
C TRP A 196 -3.83 -16.68 -0.91
N THR A 197 -3.17 -15.56 -0.62
CA THR A 197 -2.35 -14.84 -1.60
C THR A 197 -1.19 -15.69 -2.11
N GLY A 198 -0.56 -16.46 -1.23
CA GLY A 198 0.50 -17.41 -1.58
C GLY A 198 0.00 -18.51 -2.52
N LEU A 199 -1.17 -19.10 -2.25
CA LEU A 199 -1.80 -20.11 -3.10
C LEU A 199 -2.17 -19.54 -4.48
N CYS A 200 -2.77 -18.36 -4.52
CA CYS A 200 -3.09 -17.67 -5.79
C CYS A 200 -1.82 -17.35 -6.60
N GLY A 201 -0.75 -16.91 -5.91
CA GLY A 201 0.55 -16.65 -6.54
C GLY A 201 1.17 -17.92 -7.12
N LEU A 202 1.15 -19.03 -6.37
CA LEU A 202 1.63 -20.32 -6.84
C LEU A 202 0.84 -20.81 -8.06
N PHE A 203 -0.49 -20.71 -8.01
CA PHE A 203 -1.35 -21.03 -9.16
C PHE A 203 -0.98 -20.16 -10.37
N GLY A 204 -0.78 -18.86 -10.21
CA GLY A 204 -0.37 -17.96 -11.29
C GLY A 204 0.97 -18.34 -11.91
N VAL A 205 1.97 -18.71 -11.11
CA VAL A 205 3.29 -19.16 -11.60
C VAL A 205 3.17 -20.43 -12.45
N VAL A 206 2.27 -21.33 -12.11
CA VAL A 206 2.04 -22.57 -12.88
C VAL A 206 1.17 -22.34 -14.10
N ALA A 207 0.09 -21.59 -13.97
CA ALA A 207 -0.90 -21.39 -15.03
C ALA A 207 -0.40 -20.47 -16.17
N LEU A 208 0.32 -19.39 -15.85
CA LEU A 208 0.79 -18.42 -16.85
C LEU A 208 1.68 -19.03 -17.95
N PRO A 209 2.71 -19.85 -17.65
CA PRO A 209 3.52 -20.49 -18.69
C PRO A 209 2.71 -21.46 -19.56
N LEU A 210 1.70 -22.13 -18.99
CA LEU A 210 0.85 -23.06 -19.74
C LEU A 210 -0.04 -22.32 -20.74
N THR A 211 -0.64 -21.22 -20.30
CA THR A 211 -1.53 -20.39 -21.16
C THR A 211 -0.76 -19.64 -22.24
N ASN A 212 0.47 -19.20 -21.96
CA ASN A 212 1.28 -18.44 -22.93
C ASN A 212 2.09 -19.32 -23.90
N ARG A 213 2.07 -20.64 -23.77
CA ARG A 213 2.72 -21.55 -24.74
C ARG A 213 2.08 -21.48 -26.13
N GLU A 214 0.78 -21.31 -26.22
CA GLU A 214 0.04 -21.26 -27.48
C GLU A 214 0.36 -20.02 -28.34
N ASN A 215 0.76 -18.90 -27.73
CA ASN A 215 1.09 -17.67 -28.46
C ASN A 215 2.51 -17.61 -29.05
N LYS A 216 3.39 -18.58 -28.78
CA LYS A 216 4.75 -18.63 -29.35
C LYS A 216 4.85 -19.37 -30.68
N GLU A 217 3.82 -20.09 -31.09
CA GLU A 217 3.81 -20.90 -32.29
C GLU A 217 3.13 -20.23 -33.50
N ALA A 218 2.61 -18.99 -33.37
CA ALA A 218 2.12 -18.25 -34.52
C ALA A 218 3.32 -17.73 -35.33
N PRO A 219 3.61 -18.23 -36.54
CA PRO A 219 4.68 -17.74 -37.37
C PRO A 219 4.38 -16.29 -37.74
N VAL A 220 5.37 -15.40 -37.50
CA VAL A 220 5.33 -14.05 -38.06
C VAL A 220 5.34 -14.18 -39.57
N ALA A 221 4.18 -13.98 -40.21
CA ALA A 221 4.10 -13.86 -41.65
C ALA A 221 4.92 -12.65 -42.07
N VAL A 222 6.10 -12.91 -42.61
CA VAL A 222 6.95 -11.91 -43.26
C VAL A 222 6.33 -11.66 -44.64
N SER A 223 5.72 -10.50 -44.76
CA SER A 223 5.33 -9.92 -46.04
C SER A 223 6.09 -8.62 -46.29
#